data_46938b458e6d0f4aa9e628781d201be4
#
_entry.id   46938b458e6d0f4aa9e628781d201be4
#
_cell.length_a   1.000
_cell.length_b   1.000
_cell.length_c   1.000
_cell.angle_alpha   90.00
_cell.angle_beta   90.00
_cell.angle_gamma   90.00
#
_symmetry.space_group_name_H-M   'P 1'
#
loop_
_entity.id
_entity.type
_entity.pdbx_description
1 polymer ?
#
loop_
_entity_poly.entity_id
_entity_poly.type
_entity_poly.pdbx_seq_one_letter_code
_entity_poly.pdbx_strand_id
1 'polypeptide(L)'
;MIQTQKQIRTSMGYLLLAMLLICVLALSGCGTAQYTQESVQSEGGYTFTDAIGQEITVHNPQRVVSLMGSFSEIWILAGGADTLVGTSHDTVDNRDLGLPDDIAIVGTYQNPNIEEILALNPDLVLLSSETTRTDSHVALKDALQGAGITAAYFSVTHFEDYLNMLEICTDITGNKEAYHTTGVAVQERIAQIIADNTLEDEPSALLMVTYSGGIRAQNSDTMTGRMLSQLGCKNILDDYPSMLQDFSVEKIIETDPDYIFVIPMGNDDALAQKNLKENVESNPAWSSLTAVANDRYILLPKDLFLYKPNAVWDESYAYLAALLHQQAV
;
A
#
# COMPACT_ATOMS: atom_id res chain seq x y z
N MET A 1 55.76 54.77 -14.01
CA MET A 1 54.62 54.55 -13.07
C MET A 1 53.34 54.04 -13.77
N ILE A 2 53.13 54.21 -15.04
CA ILE A 2 51.90 53.80 -15.78
C ILE A 2 51.89 52.32 -16.18
N GLN A 3 53.06 51.72 -16.44
CA GLN A 3 53.15 50.31 -16.86
C GLN A 3 52.90 49.31 -15.74
N THR A 4 53.22 49.64 -14.51
CA THR A 4 53.03 48.76 -13.34
C THR A 4 51.56 48.64 -12.92
N GLN A 5 50.74 49.68 -13.13
CA GLN A 5 49.30 49.63 -12.81
C GLN A 5 48.49 48.80 -13.81
N LYS A 6 48.95 48.68 -15.07
CA LYS A 6 48.28 47.89 -16.10
C LYS A 6 48.47 46.39 -15.90
N GLN A 7 49.66 45.99 -15.41
CA GLN A 7 49.97 44.58 -15.12
C GLN A 7 49.24 44.08 -13.85
N ILE A 8 49.07 44.92 -12.83
CA ILE A 8 48.32 44.57 -11.62
C ILE A 8 46.79 44.40 -11.91
N ARG A 9 46.24 45.23 -12.80
CA ARG A 9 44.83 45.12 -13.19
C ARG A 9 44.54 43.87 -14.02
N THR A 10 45.43 43.43 -14.89
CA THR A 10 45.29 42.21 -15.68
C THR A 10 45.41 40.96 -14.81
N SER A 11 46.39 40.93 -13.87
CA SER A 11 46.53 39.79 -12.96
C SER A 11 45.35 39.64 -11.96
N MET A 12 44.79 40.76 -11.50
CA MET A 12 43.61 40.76 -10.63
C MET A 12 42.35 40.33 -11.37
N GLY A 13 42.25 40.62 -12.66
CA GLY A 13 41.15 40.13 -13.54
C GLY A 13 41.20 38.62 -13.74
N TYR A 14 42.38 38.02 -13.94
CA TYR A 14 42.51 36.56 -14.06
C TYR A 14 42.28 35.83 -12.72
N LEU A 15 42.64 36.43 -11.57
CA LEU A 15 42.36 35.88 -10.25
C LEU A 15 40.86 35.88 -9.92
N LEU A 16 40.13 36.94 -10.28
CA LEU A 16 38.68 37.01 -10.15
C LEU A 16 37.96 36.03 -11.08
N LEU A 17 38.42 35.87 -12.33
CA LEU A 17 37.89 34.91 -13.29
C LEU A 17 38.12 33.45 -12.83
N ALA A 18 39.31 33.16 -12.27
CA ALA A 18 39.63 31.85 -11.70
C ALA A 18 38.80 31.53 -10.46
N MET A 19 38.53 32.50 -9.56
CA MET A 19 37.65 32.33 -8.43
C MET A 19 36.18 32.11 -8.86
N LEU A 20 35.69 32.80 -9.90
CA LEU A 20 34.36 32.61 -10.43
C LEU A 20 34.18 31.22 -11.07
N LEU A 21 35.20 30.69 -11.76
CA LEU A 21 35.19 29.33 -12.31
C LEU A 21 35.15 28.24 -11.24
N ILE A 22 35.85 28.46 -10.10
CA ILE A 22 35.85 27.52 -8.97
C ILE A 22 34.51 27.54 -8.22
N CYS A 23 33.83 28.70 -8.13
CA CYS A 23 32.49 28.78 -7.55
C CYS A 23 31.41 28.09 -8.40
N VAL A 24 31.52 28.06 -9.74
CA VAL A 24 30.57 27.38 -10.64
C VAL A 24 30.71 25.86 -10.54
N LEU A 25 31.92 25.34 -10.25
CA LEU A 25 32.14 23.90 -10.03
C LEU A 25 31.67 23.41 -8.65
N ALA A 26 31.53 24.33 -7.67
CA ALA A 26 31.05 23.98 -6.33
C ALA A 26 29.49 23.98 -6.22
N LEU A 27 28.76 24.53 -7.19
CA LEU A 27 27.29 24.57 -7.20
C LEU A 27 26.65 23.42 -8.01
N SER A 28 27.43 22.59 -8.68
CA SER A 28 26.94 21.41 -9.42
C SER A 28 26.89 20.14 -8.57
N GLY A 29 27.07 20.25 -7.27
CA GLY A 29 27.12 19.14 -6.31
C GLY A 29 25.89 19.04 -5.40
N CYS A 30 24.72 19.56 -5.83
CA CYS A 30 23.46 19.20 -5.19
C CYS A 30 22.95 17.92 -5.86
N GLY A 31 23.64 16.81 -5.65
CA GLY A 31 23.14 15.48 -5.89
C GLY A 31 22.02 15.24 -4.88
N THR A 32 20.81 15.03 -5.37
CA THR A 32 19.78 14.27 -4.67
C THR A 32 20.47 13.08 -4.02
N ALA A 33 20.41 12.99 -2.70
CA ALA A 33 20.81 11.78 -2.00
C ALA A 33 19.83 10.69 -2.46
N GLN A 34 20.17 10.01 -3.55
CA GLN A 34 19.67 8.66 -3.80
C GLN A 34 20.25 7.83 -2.66
N TYR A 35 19.39 7.42 -1.74
CA TYR A 35 19.66 6.28 -0.90
C TYR A 35 19.70 5.05 -1.82
N THR A 36 20.82 4.85 -2.49
CA THR A 36 21.19 3.53 -2.97
C THR A 36 21.54 2.73 -1.72
N GLN A 37 20.59 1.94 -1.22
CA GLN A 37 20.95 0.77 -0.45
C GLN A 37 21.80 -0.10 -1.38
N GLU A 38 23.13 -0.04 -1.24
CA GLU A 38 24.00 -1.05 -1.79
C GLU A 38 23.57 -2.37 -1.15
N SER A 39 22.87 -3.21 -1.91
CA SER A 39 22.63 -4.60 -1.56
C SER A 39 24.01 -5.26 -1.48
N VAL A 40 24.51 -5.45 -0.27
CA VAL A 40 25.68 -6.29 -0.04
C VAL A 40 25.25 -7.72 -0.31
N GLN A 41 25.34 -8.16 -1.56
CA GLN A 41 25.33 -9.57 -1.89
C GLN A 41 26.56 -10.20 -1.28
N SER A 42 26.46 -10.59 0.00
CA SER A 42 27.34 -11.56 0.60
C SER A 42 27.10 -12.91 -0.09
N GLU A 43 28.12 -13.70 -0.31
CA GLU A 43 28.04 -15.02 -0.96
C GLU A 43 26.79 -15.80 -0.47
N GLY A 44 25.67 -15.71 -1.20
CA GLY A 44 24.52 -16.58 -1.09
C GLY A 44 23.26 -16.12 -0.39
N GLY A 45 23.04 -14.83 0.01
CA GLY A 45 21.77 -14.42 0.64
C GLY A 45 21.47 -12.93 0.52
N TYR A 46 20.17 -12.60 0.61
CA TYR A 46 19.67 -11.22 0.69
C TYR A 46 19.25 -10.90 2.14
N THR A 47 19.75 -9.79 2.69
CA THR A 47 19.47 -9.36 4.07
C THR A 47 18.65 -8.07 4.08
N PHE A 48 17.59 -8.03 4.88
CA PHE A 48 16.73 -6.86 5.07
C PHE A 48 16.18 -6.82 6.50
N THR A 49 15.63 -5.68 6.89
CA THR A 49 14.88 -5.54 8.15
C THR A 49 13.40 -5.67 7.87
N ASP A 50 12.72 -6.59 8.54
CA ASP A 50 11.28 -6.83 8.39
C ASP A 50 10.41 -5.81 9.16
N ALA A 51 9.08 -5.89 8.99
CA ALA A 51 8.15 -4.93 9.57
C ALA A 51 8.01 -5.00 11.11
N ILE A 52 8.60 -6.02 11.76
CA ILE A 52 8.68 -6.11 13.24
C ILE A 52 10.10 -5.84 13.75
N GLY A 53 10.99 -5.31 12.89
CA GLY A 53 12.33 -4.87 13.23
C GLY A 53 13.36 -5.99 13.37
N GLN A 54 13.12 -7.17 12.77
CA GLN A 54 14.08 -8.26 12.73
C GLN A 54 14.97 -8.14 11.49
N GLU A 55 16.27 -8.34 11.65
CA GLU A 55 17.18 -8.55 10.53
C GLU A 55 17.01 -9.99 10.01
N ILE A 56 16.59 -10.12 8.78
CA ILE A 56 16.28 -11.39 8.11
C ILE A 56 17.27 -11.58 6.96
N THR A 57 17.89 -12.75 6.90
CA THR A 57 18.68 -13.17 5.74
C THR A 57 18.02 -14.35 5.05
N VAL A 58 17.72 -14.21 3.77
CA VAL A 58 17.05 -15.25 2.95
C VAL A 58 18.04 -15.76 1.90
N HIS A 59 18.17 -17.08 1.81
CA HIS A 59 19.10 -17.75 0.91
C HIS A 59 18.32 -18.54 -0.15
N ASN A 60 18.02 -17.94 -1.31
CA ASN A 60 17.40 -18.59 -2.48
C ASN A 60 16.28 -19.60 -2.09
N PRO A 61 15.17 -19.14 -1.53
CA PRO A 61 14.15 -20.00 -0.96
C PRO A 61 13.50 -20.87 -2.04
N GLN A 62 13.36 -22.17 -1.74
CA GLN A 62 12.80 -23.16 -2.64
C GLN A 62 11.39 -23.61 -2.24
N ARG A 63 11.01 -23.34 -0.98
CA ARG A 63 9.72 -23.73 -0.42
C ARG A 63 9.15 -22.58 0.40
N VAL A 64 8.31 -21.78 -0.23
CA VAL A 64 7.72 -20.60 0.36
C VAL A 64 6.27 -20.86 0.73
N VAL A 65 5.90 -20.45 1.94
CA VAL A 65 4.51 -20.39 2.38
C VAL A 65 4.12 -18.92 2.59
N SER A 66 2.97 -18.50 2.06
CA SER A 66 2.46 -17.14 2.25
C SER A 66 1.10 -17.17 2.97
N LEU A 67 1.00 -16.45 4.07
CA LEU A 67 -0.19 -16.46 4.93
C LEU A 67 -1.20 -15.35 4.62
N MET A 68 -1.06 -14.70 3.45
CA MET A 68 -1.97 -13.64 3.02
C MET A 68 -2.04 -13.58 1.50
N GLY A 69 -3.25 -13.52 0.92
CA GLY A 69 -3.45 -13.56 -0.53
C GLY A 69 -2.71 -12.47 -1.29
N SER A 70 -2.67 -11.23 -0.75
CA SER A 70 -1.91 -10.15 -1.38
C SER A 70 -0.40 -10.39 -1.36
N PHE A 71 0.13 -11.06 -0.36
CA PHE A 71 1.56 -11.39 -0.28
C PHE A 71 1.91 -12.56 -1.19
N SER A 72 1.00 -13.55 -1.34
CA SER A 72 1.14 -14.61 -2.34
C SER A 72 1.26 -14.02 -3.75
N GLU A 73 0.40 -13.05 -4.08
CA GLU A 73 0.46 -12.35 -5.36
C GLU A 73 1.77 -11.57 -5.54
N ILE A 74 2.23 -10.82 -4.52
CA ILE A 74 3.51 -10.08 -4.59
C ILE A 74 4.67 -11.05 -4.82
N TRP A 75 4.68 -12.21 -4.14
CA TRP A 75 5.71 -13.23 -4.34
C TRP A 75 5.70 -13.80 -5.76
N ILE A 76 4.51 -14.08 -6.31
CA ILE A 76 4.33 -14.54 -7.70
C ILE A 76 4.78 -13.47 -8.69
N LEU A 77 4.36 -12.21 -8.52
CA LEU A 77 4.79 -11.06 -9.33
C LEU A 77 6.31 -10.91 -9.33
N ALA A 78 6.94 -11.13 -8.19
CA ALA A 78 8.39 -11.12 -8.06
C ALA A 78 9.10 -12.30 -8.74
N GLY A 79 8.37 -13.26 -9.34
CA GLY A 79 8.94 -14.42 -10.00
C GLY A 79 9.08 -15.66 -9.12
N GLY A 80 8.46 -15.67 -7.93
CA GLY A 80 8.53 -16.76 -6.96
C GLY A 80 7.49 -17.87 -7.11
N ALA A 81 6.69 -17.88 -8.19
CA ALA A 81 5.55 -18.79 -8.36
C ALA A 81 5.92 -20.26 -8.17
N ASP A 82 7.02 -20.72 -8.76
CA ASP A 82 7.45 -22.13 -8.72
C ASP A 82 7.89 -22.58 -7.31
N THR A 83 8.17 -21.66 -6.41
CA THR A 83 8.60 -21.93 -5.03
C THR A 83 7.45 -21.85 -4.02
N LEU A 84 6.28 -21.34 -4.39
CA LEU A 84 5.12 -21.22 -3.51
C LEU A 84 4.48 -22.59 -3.30
N VAL A 85 4.64 -23.17 -2.11
CA VAL A 85 4.15 -24.52 -1.77
C VAL A 85 2.92 -24.53 -0.89
N GLY A 86 2.55 -23.37 -0.32
CA GLY A 86 1.36 -23.23 0.52
C GLY A 86 0.91 -21.78 0.66
N THR A 87 -0.40 -21.61 0.83
CA THR A 87 -1.02 -20.30 0.96
C THR A 87 -2.25 -20.35 1.87
N SER A 88 -2.81 -19.18 2.23
CA SER A 88 -4.05 -19.06 2.99
C SER A 88 -5.29 -19.15 2.08
N HIS A 89 -6.44 -19.49 2.67
CA HIS A 89 -7.73 -19.60 1.97
C HIS A 89 -8.10 -18.35 1.18
N ASP A 90 -7.87 -17.16 1.72
CA ASP A 90 -8.19 -15.89 1.06
C ASP A 90 -7.46 -15.68 -0.28
N THR A 91 -6.36 -16.40 -0.51
CA THR A 91 -5.65 -16.40 -1.79
C THR A 91 -6.50 -17.04 -2.89
N VAL A 92 -7.03 -18.23 -2.65
CA VAL A 92 -7.81 -18.98 -3.64
C VAL A 92 -9.25 -18.48 -3.74
N ASP A 93 -9.78 -17.91 -2.66
CA ASP A 93 -11.16 -17.40 -2.62
C ASP A 93 -11.31 -16.04 -3.34
N ASN A 94 -10.26 -15.22 -3.32
CA ASN A 94 -10.36 -13.81 -3.73
C ASN A 94 -9.39 -13.40 -4.84
N ARG A 95 -8.55 -14.32 -5.36
CA ARG A 95 -7.53 -14.00 -6.36
C ARG A 95 -7.38 -15.11 -7.38
N ASP A 96 -7.40 -14.76 -8.66
CA ASP A 96 -7.08 -15.67 -9.76
C ASP A 96 -5.59 -15.56 -10.09
N LEU A 97 -4.75 -16.29 -9.36
CA LEU A 97 -3.29 -16.27 -9.49
C LEU A 97 -2.72 -17.41 -10.35
N GLY A 98 -3.59 -18.23 -10.97
CA GLY A 98 -3.13 -19.37 -11.75
C GLY A 98 -2.39 -20.42 -10.93
N LEU A 99 -2.70 -20.53 -9.63
CA LEU A 99 -2.07 -21.51 -8.75
C LEU A 99 -2.45 -22.96 -9.15
N PRO A 100 -1.58 -23.94 -8.86
CA PRO A 100 -1.92 -25.35 -9.02
C PRO A 100 -3.15 -25.73 -8.20
N ASP A 101 -4.00 -26.64 -8.73
CA ASP A 101 -5.22 -27.11 -8.04
C ASP A 101 -4.90 -27.80 -6.70
N ASP A 102 -3.70 -28.31 -6.52
CA ASP A 102 -3.21 -29.02 -5.34
C ASP A 102 -2.33 -28.16 -4.42
N ILE A 103 -2.31 -26.83 -4.59
CA ILE A 103 -1.60 -25.93 -3.68
C ILE A 103 -2.09 -26.16 -2.25
N ALA A 104 -1.17 -26.30 -1.29
CA ALA A 104 -1.55 -26.52 0.10
C ALA A 104 -2.20 -25.28 0.72
N ILE A 105 -3.36 -25.48 1.35
CA ILE A 105 -4.04 -24.42 2.10
C ILE A 105 -3.71 -24.58 3.59
N VAL A 106 -2.97 -23.64 4.14
CA VAL A 106 -2.47 -23.66 5.52
C VAL A 106 -3.34 -22.88 6.52
N GLY A 107 -4.64 -22.93 6.34
CA GLY A 107 -5.63 -22.22 7.14
C GLY A 107 -6.11 -20.92 6.51
N THR A 108 -6.80 -20.10 7.30
CA THR A 108 -7.23 -18.78 6.86
C THR A 108 -6.20 -17.72 7.26
N TYR A 109 -6.24 -16.57 6.61
CA TYR A 109 -5.45 -15.38 6.98
C TYR A 109 -5.55 -15.05 8.50
N GLN A 110 -6.73 -15.20 9.09
CA GLN A 110 -6.95 -14.89 10.52
C GLN A 110 -6.55 -16.03 11.46
N ASN A 111 -6.56 -17.27 10.97
CA ASN A 111 -6.26 -18.47 11.74
C ASN A 111 -5.39 -19.43 10.92
N PRO A 112 -4.09 -19.12 10.74
CA PRO A 112 -3.16 -20.01 10.06
C PRO A 112 -2.92 -21.28 10.92
N ASN A 113 -2.79 -22.42 10.24
CA ASN A 113 -2.55 -23.70 10.88
C ASN A 113 -1.03 -24.00 10.91
N ILE A 114 -0.41 -23.85 12.07
CA ILE A 114 1.03 -24.05 12.23
C ILE A 114 1.47 -25.49 11.90
N GLU A 115 0.64 -26.52 12.18
CA GLU A 115 1.00 -27.91 11.91
C GLU A 115 1.07 -28.16 10.40
N GLU A 116 0.14 -27.61 9.63
CA GLU A 116 0.14 -27.67 8.17
C GLU A 116 1.33 -26.90 7.57
N ILE A 117 1.64 -25.72 8.12
CA ILE A 117 2.82 -24.93 7.70
C ILE A 117 4.09 -25.77 7.93
N LEU A 118 4.29 -26.33 9.11
CA LEU A 118 5.48 -27.13 9.45
C LEU A 118 5.58 -28.40 8.60
N ALA A 119 4.46 -29.04 8.26
CA ALA A 119 4.43 -30.26 7.43
C ALA A 119 4.94 -29.99 5.99
N LEU A 120 4.83 -28.75 5.50
CA LEU A 120 5.36 -28.35 4.18
C LEU A 120 6.87 -28.17 4.19
N ASN A 121 7.54 -28.18 5.33
CA ASN A 121 8.98 -27.89 5.49
C ASN A 121 9.40 -26.64 4.68
N PRO A 122 8.79 -25.47 4.90
CA PRO A 122 9.16 -24.27 4.18
C PRO A 122 10.53 -23.75 4.66
N ASP A 123 11.25 -23.10 3.78
CA ASP A 123 12.48 -22.36 4.11
C ASP A 123 12.22 -20.86 4.30
N LEU A 124 11.08 -20.38 3.81
CA LEU A 124 10.59 -19.01 4.03
C LEU A 124 9.07 -19.00 4.25
N VAL A 125 8.63 -18.25 5.26
CA VAL A 125 7.20 -17.94 5.47
C VAL A 125 7.00 -16.43 5.42
N LEU A 126 6.05 -15.96 4.59
CA LEU A 126 5.65 -14.56 4.46
C LEU A 126 4.43 -14.31 5.34
N LEU A 127 4.57 -13.38 6.30
CA LEU A 127 3.57 -13.09 7.33
C LEU A 127 3.22 -11.60 7.37
N SER A 128 2.03 -11.29 7.84
CA SER A 128 1.62 -9.90 8.09
C SER A 128 2.01 -9.47 9.52
N SER A 129 2.45 -8.22 9.67
CA SER A 129 2.68 -7.57 10.96
C SER A 129 1.55 -6.63 11.38
N GLU A 130 0.45 -6.55 10.62
CA GLU A 130 -0.66 -5.63 10.90
C GLU A 130 -1.37 -6.02 12.22
N THR A 131 -1.36 -5.10 13.18
CA THR A 131 -1.72 -5.36 14.59
C THR A 131 -3.20 -5.62 14.85
N THR A 132 -4.11 -5.20 13.98
CA THR A 132 -5.56 -5.37 14.21
C THR A 132 -6.09 -6.77 13.95
N ARG A 133 -5.28 -7.66 13.33
CA ARG A 133 -5.66 -9.03 12.95
C ARG A 133 -4.54 -10.05 13.10
N THR A 134 -3.42 -9.69 13.70
CA THR A 134 -2.13 -10.38 13.55
C THR A 134 -1.55 -10.96 14.81
N ASP A 135 -2.24 -10.94 15.93
CA ASP A 135 -1.77 -11.73 17.07
C ASP A 135 -1.50 -13.19 16.67
N SER A 136 -2.28 -13.70 15.70
CA SER A 136 -2.08 -15.04 15.16
C SER A 136 -0.79 -15.19 14.34
N HIS A 137 -0.40 -14.22 13.49
CA HIS A 137 0.84 -14.30 12.70
C HIS A 137 2.07 -14.09 13.57
N VAL A 138 2.05 -13.10 14.46
CA VAL A 138 3.15 -12.86 15.41
C VAL A 138 3.29 -14.02 16.41
N ALA A 139 2.19 -14.66 16.82
CA ALA A 139 2.21 -15.82 17.69
C ALA A 139 2.90 -17.06 17.08
N LEU A 140 3.03 -17.13 15.74
CA LEU A 140 3.77 -18.21 15.06
C LEU A 140 5.29 -18.07 15.16
N LYS A 141 5.81 -16.90 15.54
CA LYS A 141 7.24 -16.59 15.54
C LYS A 141 8.09 -17.65 16.23
N ASP A 142 7.76 -17.97 17.50
CA ASP A 142 8.56 -18.88 18.31
C ASP A 142 8.52 -20.30 17.74
N ALA A 143 7.38 -20.75 17.21
CA ALA A 143 7.24 -22.06 16.60
C ALA A 143 8.05 -22.18 15.30
N LEU A 144 7.99 -21.19 14.42
CA LEU A 144 8.76 -21.15 13.18
C LEU A 144 10.26 -21.09 13.46
N GLN A 145 10.68 -20.21 14.37
CA GLN A 145 12.07 -20.08 14.78
C GLN A 145 12.60 -21.38 15.42
N GLY A 146 11.78 -22.03 16.28
CA GLY A 146 12.12 -23.31 16.89
C GLY A 146 12.27 -24.45 15.88
N ALA A 147 11.61 -24.37 14.74
CA ALA A 147 11.74 -25.29 13.60
C ALA A 147 12.89 -24.91 12.62
N GLY A 148 13.60 -23.80 12.84
CA GLY A 148 14.64 -23.32 11.95
C GLY A 148 14.13 -22.71 10.64
N ILE A 149 12.85 -22.29 10.60
CA ILE A 149 12.18 -21.72 9.45
C ILE A 149 12.35 -20.19 9.47
N THR A 150 12.76 -19.60 8.34
CA THR A 150 12.83 -18.14 8.21
C THR A 150 11.43 -17.55 8.12
N ALA A 151 11.07 -16.66 9.03
CA ALA A 151 9.80 -15.94 9.06
C ALA A 151 10.05 -14.47 8.74
N ALA A 152 9.42 -13.94 7.68
CA ALA A 152 9.53 -12.55 7.25
C ALA A 152 8.17 -11.84 7.37
N TYR A 153 8.13 -10.78 8.18
CA TYR A 153 6.92 -10.02 8.47
C TYR A 153 6.86 -8.75 7.61
N PHE A 154 5.73 -8.54 6.96
CA PHE A 154 5.47 -7.36 6.14
C PHE A 154 4.21 -6.63 6.63
N SER A 155 4.17 -5.32 6.39
CA SER A 155 2.97 -4.49 6.47
C SER A 155 2.77 -3.82 5.12
N VAL A 156 1.60 -3.98 4.52
CA VAL A 156 1.26 -3.33 3.26
C VAL A 156 -0.07 -2.63 3.46
N THR A 157 -0.03 -1.35 3.76
CA THR A 157 -1.20 -0.49 3.93
C THR A 157 -1.36 0.48 2.77
N HIS A 158 -0.24 1.01 2.26
CA HIS A 158 -0.19 1.98 1.16
C HIS A 158 0.63 1.45 0.00
N PHE A 159 0.62 2.18 -1.11
CA PHE A 159 1.36 1.80 -2.31
C PHE A 159 2.88 1.71 -2.06
N GLU A 160 3.42 2.60 -1.25
CA GLU A 160 4.83 2.62 -0.89
C GLU A 160 5.26 1.35 -0.15
N ASP A 161 4.36 0.78 0.67
CA ASP A 161 4.61 -0.49 1.38
C ASP A 161 4.61 -1.67 0.41
N TYR A 162 3.68 -1.66 -0.57
CA TYR A 162 3.68 -2.64 -1.66
C TYR A 162 4.97 -2.58 -2.45
N LEU A 163 5.41 -1.38 -2.83
CA LEU A 163 6.63 -1.17 -3.59
C LEU A 163 7.86 -1.68 -2.83
N ASN A 164 7.95 -1.42 -1.53
CA ASN A 164 9.02 -1.91 -0.67
C ASN A 164 9.01 -3.45 -0.55
N MET A 165 7.85 -4.07 -0.33
CA MET A 165 7.76 -5.54 -0.28
C MET A 165 8.11 -6.17 -1.62
N LEU A 166 7.64 -5.60 -2.73
CA LEU A 166 7.97 -6.07 -4.08
C LEU A 166 9.48 -5.97 -4.36
N GLU A 167 10.14 -4.87 -3.96
CA GLU A 167 11.59 -4.69 -4.09
C GLU A 167 12.34 -5.80 -3.36
N ILE A 168 12.00 -6.05 -2.09
CA ILE A 168 12.59 -7.11 -1.28
C ILE A 168 12.38 -8.48 -1.95
N CYS A 169 11.15 -8.79 -2.39
CA CYS A 169 10.84 -10.06 -3.04
C CYS A 169 11.60 -10.23 -4.36
N THR A 170 11.73 -9.17 -5.18
CA THR A 170 12.50 -9.22 -6.44
C THR A 170 14.01 -9.27 -6.21
N ASP A 171 14.51 -8.77 -5.08
CA ASP A 171 15.90 -8.93 -4.66
C ASP A 171 16.20 -10.38 -4.27
N ILE A 172 15.27 -11.03 -3.56
CA ILE A 172 15.38 -12.43 -3.18
C ILE A 172 15.33 -13.34 -4.40
N THR A 173 14.39 -13.12 -5.33
CA THR A 173 14.21 -13.94 -6.53
C THR A 173 15.18 -13.61 -7.66
N GLY A 174 15.79 -12.42 -7.65
CA GLY A 174 16.65 -11.90 -8.71
C GLY A 174 15.89 -11.29 -9.90
N ASN A 175 14.54 -11.21 -9.85
CA ASN A 175 13.71 -10.71 -10.95
C ASN A 175 13.52 -9.19 -10.90
N LYS A 176 14.58 -8.41 -11.13
CA LYS A 176 14.53 -6.94 -11.12
C LYS A 176 13.59 -6.33 -12.16
N GLU A 177 13.35 -7.01 -13.27
CA GLU A 177 12.40 -6.56 -14.32
C GLU A 177 10.98 -6.45 -13.74
N ALA A 178 10.56 -7.39 -12.89
CA ALA A 178 9.26 -7.33 -12.23
C ALA A 178 9.10 -6.09 -11.34
N TYR A 179 10.15 -5.70 -10.61
CA TYR A 179 10.13 -4.46 -9.82
C TYR A 179 9.88 -3.22 -10.70
N HIS A 180 10.53 -3.14 -11.86
CA HIS A 180 10.33 -2.03 -12.77
C HIS A 180 8.94 -2.03 -13.41
N THR A 181 8.45 -3.18 -13.86
CA THR A 181 7.21 -3.26 -14.63
C THR A 181 5.95 -3.22 -13.77
N THR A 182 5.95 -3.85 -12.61
CA THR A 182 4.79 -3.94 -11.71
C THR A 182 4.88 -3.03 -10.48
N GLY A 183 6.02 -2.40 -10.25
CA GLY A 183 6.26 -1.44 -9.17
C GLY A 183 6.45 -0.02 -9.71
N VAL A 184 7.64 0.28 -10.26
CA VAL A 184 8.01 1.64 -10.67
C VAL A 184 7.06 2.20 -11.74
N ALA A 185 6.71 1.42 -12.76
CA ALA A 185 5.78 1.86 -13.80
C ALA A 185 4.36 2.13 -13.24
N VAL A 186 3.92 1.37 -12.22
CA VAL A 186 2.65 1.65 -11.50
C VAL A 186 2.74 2.97 -10.74
N GLN A 187 3.87 3.21 -10.06
CA GLN A 187 4.12 4.48 -9.35
C GLN A 187 4.05 5.69 -10.27
N GLU A 188 4.67 5.60 -11.44
CA GLU A 188 4.65 6.67 -12.44
C GLU A 188 3.22 6.95 -12.94
N ARG A 189 2.41 5.89 -13.19
CA ARG A 189 1.00 6.06 -13.58
C ARG A 189 0.16 6.68 -12.47
N ILE A 190 0.35 6.26 -11.21
CA ILE A 190 -0.31 6.87 -10.05
C ILE A 190 0.03 8.36 -9.96
N ALA A 191 1.30 8.72 -10.06
CA ALA A 191 1.73 10.12 -10.00
C ALA A 191 1.10 10.96 -11.12
N GLN A 192 0.99 10.42 -12.33
CA GLN A 192 0.32 11.09 -13.44
C GLN A 192 -1.17 11.25 -13.19
N ILE A 193 -1.86 10.21 -12.72
CA ILE A 193 -3.30 10.27 -12.41
C ILE A 193 -3.57 11.35 -11.35
N ILE A 194 -2.77 11.39 -10.29
CA ILE A 194 -2.89 12.42 -9.24
C ILE A 194 -2.69 13.81 -9.84
N ALA A 195 -1.61 14.02 -10.61
CA ALA A 195 -1.30 15.33 -11.19
C ALA A 195 -2.41 15.85 -12.12
N ASP A 196 -3.05 14.95 -12.88
CA ASP A 196 -4.09 15.31 -13.84
C ASP A 196 -5.48 15.47 -13.21
N ASN A 197 -5.72 14.92 -12.00
CA ASN A 197 -7.07 14.76 -11.45
C ASN A 197 -7.26 15.29 -10.02
N THR A 198 -6.26 15.92 -9.40
CA THR A 198 -6.42 16.50 -8.05
C THR A 198 -7.45 17.63 -8.07
N LEU A 199 -8.44 17.53 -7.19
CA LEU A 199 -9.49 18.55 -7.05
C LEU A 199 -9.00 19.74 -6.22
N GLU A 200 -9.25 20.95 -6.70
CA GLU A 200 -8.85 22.19 -6.02
C GLU A 200 -9.86 22.65 -4.96
N ASP A 201 -11.11 22.23 -5.07
CA ASP A 201 -12.23 22.62 -4.19
C ASP A 201 -12.37 21.78 -2.92
N GLU A 202 -11.49 20.78 -2.75
CA GLU A 202 -11.38 19.91 -1.57
C GLU A 202 -12.73 19.38 -1.04
N PRO A 203 -13.52 18.67 -1.87
CA PRO A 203 -14.83 18.20 -1.44
C PRO A 203 -14.72 17.26 -0.24
N SER A 204 -15.68 17.35 0.67
CA SER A 204 -15.75 16.52 1.86
C SER A 204 -16.17 15.08 1.52
N ALA A 205 -15.49 14.10 2.08
CA ALA A 205 -15.77 12.68 1.85
C ALA A 205 -15.90 11.91 3.16
N LEU A 206 -16.91 11.04 3.23
CA LEU A 206 -17.01 9.99 4.23
C LEU A 206 -16.61 8.64 3.60
N LEU A 207 -15.67 7.95 4.20
CA LEU A 207 -15.31 6.58 3.83
C LEU A 207 -15.80 5.61 4.90
N MET A 208 -16.54 4.57 4.49
CA MET A 208 -17.08 3.54 5.37
C MET A 208 -16.73 2.14 4.89
N VAL A 209 -16.59 1.20 5.85
CA VAL A 209 -16.56 -0.23 5.59
C VAL A 209 -17.76 -0.87 6.26
N THR A 210 -18.53 -1.66 5.50
CA THR A 210 -19.60 -2.50 6.02
C THR A 210 -19.15 -3.95 6.10
N TYR A 211 -19.46 -4.62 7.19
CA TYR A 211 -19.07 -6.02 7.45
C TYR A 211 -20.14 -6.75 8.26
N SER A 212 -19.99 -8.05 8.49
CA SER A 212 -20.99 -8.87 9.21
C SER A 212 -21.37 -8.33 10.59
N GLY A 213 -20.46 -7.64 11.29
CA GLY A 213 -20.68 -7.05 12.62
C GLY A 213 -21.22 -5.63 12.61
N GLY A 214 -21.42 -4.98 11.45
CA GLY A 214 -21.91 -3.60 11.36
C GLY A 214 -21.18 -2.72 10.35
N ILE A 215 -21.01 -1.46 10.70
CA ILE A 215 -20.35 -0.44 9.89
C ILE A 215 -19.32 0.28 10.74
N ARG A 216 -18.21 0.69 10.12
CA ARG A 216 -17.25 1.61 10.72
C ARG A 216 -16.75 2.60 9.67
N ALA A 217 -16.45 3.78 10.11
CA ALA A 217 -15.83 4.80 9.28
C ALA A 217 -14.30 4.62 9.24
N GLN A 218 -13.68 5.15 8.20
CA GLN A 218 -12.23 5.12 7.98
C GLN A 218 -11.71 6.53 7.67
N ASN A 219 -10.53 6.86 8.21
CA ASN A 219 -9.84 8.13 7.99
C ASN A 219 -8.86 8.06 6.81
N SER A 220 -8.11 9.14 6.60
CA SER A 220 -7.10 9.26 5.53
C SER A 220 -5.86 8.38 5.72
N ASP A 221 -5.66 7.74 6.88
CA ASP A 221 -4.55 6.81 7.11
C ASP A 221 -4.79 5.42 6.50
N THR A 222 -6.00 5.13 6.03
CA THR A 222 -6.31 3.85 5.38
C THR A 222 -5.95 3.90 3.89
N MET A 223 -5.85 2.72 3.25
CA MET A 223 -5.52 2.60 1.84
C MET A 223 -6.37 3.51 0.95
N THR A 224 -7.69 3.35 1.00
CA THR A 224 -8.62 4.15 0.18
C THR A 224 -8.72 5.60 0.65
N GLY A 225 -8.65 5.83 1.96
CA GLY A 225 -8.65 7.18 2.54
C GLY A 225 -7.48 8.02 2.04
N ARG A 226 -6.28 7.42 1.95
CA ARG A 226 -5.09 8.07 1.39
C ARG A 226 -5.24 8.38 -0.10
N MET A 227 -5.81 7.47 -0.89
CA MET A 227 -6.08 7.71 -2.32
C MET A 227 -7.02 8.91 -2.50
N LEU A 228 -8.12 8.96 -1.74
CA LEU A 228 -9.07 10.08 -1.77
C LEU A 228 -8.40 11.41 -1.37
N SER A 229 -7.58 11.41 -0.32
CA SER A 229 -6.82 12.59 0.11
C SER A 229 -5.84 13.07 -0.97
N GLN A 230 -5.12 12.17 -1.62
CA GLN A 230 -4.20 12.53 -2.70
C GLN A 230 -4.91 13.03 -3.96
N LEU A 231 -6.17 12.66 -4.18
CA LEU A 231 -7.02 13.20 -5.24
C LEU A 231 -7.76 14.50 -4.83
N GLY A 232 -7.45 15.06 -3.66
CA GLY A 232 -7.96 16.35 -3.19
C GLY A 232 -9.23 16.29 -2.35
N CYS A 233 -9.71 15.10 -1.93
CA CYS A 233 -10.84 15.02 -1.02
C CYS A 233 -10.41 15.21 0.43
N LYS A 234 -11.25 15.90 1.23
CA LYS A 234 -11.09 16.03 2.66
C LYS A 234 -11.93 14.98 3.39
N ASN A 235 -11.28 14.04 4.08
CA ASN A 235 -12.00 13.04 4.87
C ASN A 235 -12.59 13.69 6.14
N ILE A 236 -13.90 13.56 6.37
CA ILE A 236 -14.55 14.17 7.55
C ILE A 236 -14.04 13.59 8.87
N LEU A 237 -13.49 12.37 8.89
CA LEU A 237 -12.98 11.75 10.11
C LEU A 237 -11.65 12.36 10.57
N ASP A 238 -10.93 13.04 9.72
CA ASP A 238 -9.69 13.72 10.10
C ASP A 238 -10.00 14.87 11.06
N ASP A 239 -11.17 15.51 10.93
CA ASP A 239 -11.69 16.52 11.87
C ASP A 239 -12.46 15.89 13.06
N TYR A 240 -12.96 14.67 12.93
CA TYR A 240 -13.79 13.97 13.92
C TYR A 240 -13.26 12.56 14.25
N PRO A 241 -12.05 12.44 14.81
CA PRO A 241 -11.42 11.13 15.02
C PRO A 241 -12.18 10.22 16.01
N SER A 242 -13.08 10.77 16.83
CA SER A 242 -13.96 9.97 17.71
C SER A 242 -14.89 9.03 16.93
N MET A 243 -15.26 9.39 15.69
CA MET A 243 -16.08 8.52 14.82
C MET A 243 -15.38 7.23 14.36
N LEU A 244 -14.06 7.13 14.52
CA LEU A 244 -13.31 5.88 14.27
C LEU A 244 -13.66 4.78 15.29
N GLN A 245 -14.05 5.19 16.51
CA GLN A 245 -14.40 4.29 17.60
C GLN A 245 -15.90 4.19 17.81
N ASP A 246 -16.61 5.30 17.61
CA ASP A 246 -18.06 5.42 17.85
C ASP A 246 -18.74 6.00 16.60
N PHE A 247 -19.18 5.11 15.72
CA PHE A 247 -19.84 5.47 14.46
C PHE A 247 -21.20 6.14 14.75
N SER A 248 -21.38 7.38 14.29
CA SER A 248 -22.59 8.16 14.54
C SER A 248 -23.22 8.67 13.24
N VAL A 249 -24.44 8.18 12.97
CA VAL A 249 -25.27 8.64 11.84
C VAL A 249 -25.68 10.09 12.00
N GLU A 250 -25.96 10.54 13.24
CA GLU A 250 -26.30 11.93 13.56
C GLU A 250 -25.15 12.86 13.19
N LYS A 251 -23.90 12.44 13.44
CA LYS A 251 -22.72 13.25 13.09
C LYS A 251 -22.53 13.33 11.59
N ILE A 252 -22.79 12.24 10.84
CA ILE A 252 -22.77 12.23 9.37
C ILE A 252 -23.80 13.22 8.83
N ILE A 253 -25.03 13.23 9.39
CA ILE A 253 -26.08 14.16 8.99
C ILE A 253 -25.70 15.61 9.30
N GLU A 254 -25.04 15.86 10.44
CA GLU A 254 -24.57 17.21 10.81
C GLU A 254 -23.45 17.71 9.87
N THR A 255 -22.54 16.84 9.46
CA THR A 255 -21.41 17.20 8.59
C THR A 255 -21.79 17.31 7.13
N ASP A 256 -22.86 16.61 6.70
CA ASP A 256 -23.41 16.57 5.34
C ASP A 256 -22.34 16.45 4.25
N PRO A 257 -21.61 15.33 4.17
CA PRO A 257 -20.48 15.18 3.25
C PRO A 257 -20.90 15.23 1.77
N ASP A 258 -20.01 15.76 0.91
CA ASP A 258 -20.22 15.85 -0.54
C ASP A 258 -20.21 14.48 -1.22
N TYR A 259 -19.43 13.52 -0.66
CA TYR A 259 -19.30 12.15 -1.13
C TYR A 259 -19.37 11.15 0.03
N ILE A 260 -20.00 10.01 -0.21
CA ILE A 260 -19.99 8.86 0.70
C ILE A 260 -19.52 7.63 -0.08
N PHE A 261 -18.38 7.09 0.30
CA PHE A 261 -17.82 5.86 -0.26
C PHE A 261 -17.98 4.71 0.71
N VAL A 262 -18.41 3.55 0.23
CA VAL A 262 -18.61 2.34 1.03
C VAL A 262 -17.84 1.18 0.45
N ILE A 263 -17.04 0.51 1.27
CA ILE A 263 -16.34 -0.71 0.92
C ILE A 263 -17.06 -1.89 1.59
N PRO A 264 -17.74 -2.78 0.83
CA PRO A 264 -18.32 -3.99 1.39
C PRO A 264 -17.23 -4.99 1.75
N MET A 265 -17.20 -5.49 2.99
CA MET A 265 -16.22 -6.46 3.49
C MET A 265 -16.88 -7.82 3.75
N GLY A 266 -16.15 -8.88 3.43
CA GLY A 266 -16.59 -10.27 3.60
C GLY A 266 -17.22 -10.84 2.32
N ASN A 267 -17.60 -12.13 2.39
CA ASN A 267 -18.09 -12.88 1.22
C ASN A 267 -19.63 -12.82 1.05
N ASP A 268 -20.33 -12.17 1.99
CA ASP A 268 -21.80 -12.02 1.97
C ASP A 268 -22.19 -10.56 1.68
N ASP A 269 -22.32 -10.24 0.41
CA ASP A 269 -22.73 -8.90 -0.04
C ASP A 269 -24.18 -8.57 0.38
N ALA A 270 -25.05 -9.56 0.50
CA ALA A 270 -26.43 -9.34 0.96
C ALA A 270 -26.47 -8.92 2.42
N LEU A 271 -25.62 -9.50 3.27
CA LEU A 271 -25.47 -9.10 4.67
C LEU A 271 -24.86 -7.70 4.79
N ALA A 272 -23.84 -7.38 3.98
CA ALA A 272 -23.24 -6.06 3.94
C ALA A 272 -24.27 -4.98 3.57
N GLN A 273 -25.08 -5.22 2.52
CA GLN A 273 -26.16 -4.32 2.11
C GLN A 273 -27.27 -4.21 3.17
N LYS A 274 -27.64 -5.33 3.82
CA LYS A 274 -28.59 -5.31 4.92
C LYS A 274 -28.11 -4.42 6.06
N ASN A 275 -26.84 -4.53 6.45
CA ASN A 275 -26.26 -3.70 7.51
C ASN A 275 -26.28 -2.20 7.15
N LEU A 276 -26.01 -1.84 5.90
CA LEU A 276 -26.15 -0.45 5.45
C LEU A 276 -27.58 0.04 5.61
N LYS A 277 -28.55 -0.74 5.11
CA LYS A 277 -29.96 -0.40 5.17
C LYS A 277 -30.46 -0.24 6.61
N GLU A 278 -30.12 -1.16 7.50
CA GLU A 278 -30.63 -1.17 8.88
C GLU A 278 -29.93 -0.13 9.77
N ASN A 279 -28.64 0.09 9.61
CA ASN A 279 -27.86 0.92 10.52
C ASN A 279 -27.71 2.39 10.05
N VAL A 280 -27.89 2.66 8.76
CA VAL A 280 -27.62 3.99 8.17
C VAL A 280 -28.83 4.50 7.38
N GLU A 281 -29.26 3.78 6.34
CA GLU A 281 -30.27 4.24 5.39
C GLU A 281 -31.68 4.29 5.97
N SER A 282 -31.94 3.57 7.09
CA SER A 282 -33.22 3.64 7.82
C SER A 282 -33.48 4.97 8.50
N ASN A 283 -32.45 5.80 8.68
CA ASN A 283 -32.64 7.16 9.23
C ASN A 283 -33.37 8.05 8.20
N PRO A 284 -34.50 8.68 8.53
CA PRO A 284 -35.26 9.49 7.58
C PRO A 284 -34.48 10.66 6.97
N ALA A 285 -33.47 11.17 7.69
CA ALA A 285 -32.63 12.27 7.20
C ALA A 285 -31.56 11.83 6.22
N TRP A 286 -31.30 10.50 6.08
CA TRP A 286 -30.29 9.97 5.18
C TRP A 286 -30.50 10.39 3.72
N SER A 287 -31.74 10.30 3.24
CA SER A 287 -32.08 10.65 1.85
C SER A 287 -31.93 12.13 1.50
N SER A 288 -31.80 13.01 2.52
CA SER A 288 -31.58 14.43 2.32
C SER A 288 -30.13 14.86 2.34
N LEU A 289 -29.19 13.93 2.63
CA LEU A 289 -27.76 14.22 2.57
C LEU A 289 -27.34 14.64 1.15
N THR A 290 -26.44 15.63 1.08
CA THR A 290 -25.89 16.14 -0.18
C THR A 290 -25.33 15.01 -1.06
N ALA A 291 -24.56 14.10 -0.50
CA ALA A 291 -24.02 12.95 -1.22
C ALA A 291 -25.14 12.04 -1.78
N VAL A 292 -26.20 11.77 -1.02
CA VAL A 292 -27.30 10.86 -1.45
C VAL A 292 -28.16 11.53 -2.49
N ALA A 293 -28.52 12.82 -2.29
CA ALA A 293 -29.37 13.57 -3.21
C ALA A 293 -28.73 13.81 -4.60
N ASN A 294 -27.39 13.74 -4.68
CA ASN A 294 -26.63 13.94 -5.91
C ASN A 294 -25.99 12.66 -6.47
N ASP A 295 -26.48 11.46 -6.10
CA ASP A 295 -25.96 10.16 -6.54
C ASP A 295 -24.46 9.94 -6.24
N ARG A 296 -23.97 10.55 -5.14
CA ARG A 296 -22.57 10.44 -4.67
C ARG A 296 -22.41 9.51 -3.45
N TYR A 297 -23.40 8.65 -3.22
CA TYR A 297 -23.34 7.53 -2.28
C TYR A 297 -22.97 6.27 -3.05
N ILE A 298 -21.69 5.85 -2.97
CA ILE A 298 -21.04 4.96 -3.93
C ILE A 298 -20.49 3.72 -3.24
N LEU A 299 -20.88 2.52 -3.72
CA LEU A 299 -20.26 1.27 -3.32
C LEU A 299 -19.02 1.03 -4.18
N LEU A 300 -17.86 0.85 -3.51
CA LEU A 300 -16.59 0.61 -4.17
C LEU A 300 -16.35 -0.90 -4.41
N PRO A 301 -15.76 -1.31 -5.54
CA PRO A 301 -15.44 -2.70 -5.83
C PRO A 301 -14.34 -3.23 -4.89
N LYS A 302 -14.53 -4.46 -4.39
CA LYS A 302 -13.63 -5.09 -3.42
C LYS A 302 -12.22 -5.28 -3.95
N ASP A 303 -12.08 -5.64 -5.22
CA ASP A 303 -10.80 -5.97 -5.83
C ASP A 303 -9.85 -4.77 -5.83
N LEU A 304 -10.39 -3.55 -5.95
CA LEU A 304 -9.62 -2.32 -5.96
C LEU A 304 -9.49 -1.65 -4.58
N PHE A 305 -10.42 -1.91 -3.63
CA PHE A 305 -10.51 -1.10 -2.41
C PHE A 305 -10.57 -1.90 -1.10
N LEU A 306 -10.80 -3.22 -1.15
CA LEU A 306 -10.75 -4.10 0.01
C LEU A 306 -9.50 -4.98 -0.01
N TYR A 307 -9.30 -5.68 -1.14
CA TYR A 307 -8.13 -6.50 -1.36
C TYR A 307 -7.02 -5.60 -1.92
N LYS A 308 -5.82 -5.67 -1.34
CA LYS A 308 -4.70 -4.83 -1.80
C LYS A 308 -4.48 -5.05 -3.30
N PRO A 309 -4.57 -4.01 -4.14
CA PRO A 309 -4.60 -4.18 -5.60
C PRO A 309 -3.24 -4.50 -6.23
N ASN A 310 -2.15 -4.37 -5.47
CA ASN A 310 -0.78 -4.71 -5.88
C ASN A 310 -0.38 -4.05 -7.24
N ALA A 311 -0.15 -4.84 -8.28
CA ALA A 311 0.31 -4.34 -9.59
C ALA A 311 -0.73 -3.47 -10.34
N VAL A 312 -1.98 -3.42 -9.87
CA VAL A 312 -3.07 -2.61 -10.46
C VAL A 312 -3.54 -1.48 -9.52
N TRP A 313 -2.65 -1.01 -8.66
CA TRP A 313 -2.97 0.08 -7.73
C TRP A 313 -3.33 1.39 -8.45
N ASP A 314 -2.75 1.64 -9.60
CA ASP A 314 -3.10 2.77 -10.48
C ASP A 314 -4.54 2.69 -11.00
N GLU A 315 -5.11 1.51 -11.20
CA GLU A 315 -6.52 1.34 -11.56
C GLU A 315 -7.45 1.82 -10.45
N SER A 316 -7.07 1.64 -9.17
CA SER A 316 -7.83 2.17 -8.04
C SER A 316 -7.86 3.70 -8.03
N TYR A 317 -6.72 4.36 -8.30
CA TYR A 317 -6.68 5.82 -8.46
C TYR A 317 -7.48 6.30 -9.65
N ALA A 318 -7.35 5.65 -10.81
CA ALA A 318 -8.10 6.00 -12.02
C ALA A 318 -9.61 5.85 -11.80
N TYR A 319 -10.04 4.81 -11.09
CA TYR A 319 -11.44 4.59 -10.75
C TYR A 319 -12.01 5.70 -9.86
N LEU A 320 -11.29 6.08 -8.78
CA LEU A 320 -11.71 7.18 -7.90
C LEU A 320 -11.71 8.52 -8.65
N ALA A 321 -10.67 8.81 -9.43
CA ALA A 321 -10.59 10.02 -10.24
C ALA A 321 -11.79 10.14 -11.19
N ALA A 322 -12.15 9.05 -11.88
CA ALA A 322 -13.32 9.03 -12.76
C ALA A 322 -14.63 9.32 -12.01
N LEU A 323 -14.82 8.75 -10.79
CA LEU A 323 -15.99 9.03 -9.97
C LEU A 323 -16.06 10.49 -9.52
N LEU A 324 -14.93 11.06 -9.11
CA LEU A 324 -14.85 12.43 -8.62
C LEU A 324 -15.10 13.46 -9.73
N HIS A 325 -14.71 13.18 -10.98
CA HIS A 325 -14.87 14.07 -12.13
C HIS A 325 -16.19 13.87 -12.91
N GLN A 326 -16.82 12.68 -12.87
CA GLN A 326 -18.09 12.43 -13.59
C GLN A 326 -19.29 13.26 -13.09
N GLN A 327 -19.17 13.88 -11.92
CA GLN A 327 -20.26 14.63 -11.28
C GLN A 327 -19.98 16.13 -11.15
N ALA A 328 -18.93 16.63 -11.83
CA ALA A 328 -18.58 18.04 -11.88
C ALA A 328 -19.28 18.82 -13.01
N VAL A 329 -20.44 18.33 -13.54
CA VAL A 329 -21.21 18.99 -14.60
C VAL A 329 -22.57 19.39 -14.11
#